data_da0453f4d6b1e9f0c67fa86a9262959c
#
_entry.id   da0453f4d6b1e9f0c67fa86a9262959c
#
_cell.length_a   1.000
_cell.length_b   1.000
_cell.length_c   1.000
_cell.angle_alpha   90.00
_cell.angle_beta   90.00
_cell.angle_gamma   90.00
#
_symmetry.space_group_name_H-M   'P 1'
#
loop_
_entity.id
_entity.type
_entity.pdbx_description
1 polymer ?
#
loop_
_entity_poly.entity_id
_entity_poly.type
_entity_poly.pdbx_seq_one_letter_code
_entity_poly.pdbx_strand_id
1 'polypeptide(L)'
;GEAIARQIFLATMGHSQLPYASAIARQTVECFVEALENALQFFQGAPQLLVCDNLKSAVVTPDRYDPTLTRALADVAAHYNMVVMPARVSTPQDKSRVELGVKHFYQRVKAPLRKMNFFSDADLNKAITEKITASNNTPMQRSGASRRDVFDSKERPTLTPLPAQRFELKWRRSLMVNKNNHVYLGRDKTHYSA
;
A
#
# COMPACT_ATOMS: atom_id res chain seq x y z
N GLY A 1 16.90 -5.87 24.69
CA GLY A 1 16.78 -5.86 23.24
C GLY A 1 16.55 -4.45 22.74
N GLU A 2 17.05 -4.11 21.59
CA GLU A 2 16.89 -2.79 20.99
C GLU A 2 15.49 -2.65 20.38
N ALA A 3 14.82 -1.51 20.63
CA ALA A 3 13.52 -1.23 20.04
C ALA A 3 13.68 -0.76 18.58
N ILE A 4 13.09 -1.49 17.66
CA ILE A 4 13.17 -1.18 16.23
C ILE A 4 11.85 -0.54 15.78
N ALA A 5 11.92 0.69 15.25
CA ALA A 5 10.77 1.38 14.70
C ALA A 5 10.27 0.71 13.40
N ARG A 6 8.96 0.64 13.21
CA ARG A 6 8.31 0.16 11.98
C ARG A 6 7.43 1.26 11.38
N GLN A 7 7.38 1.27 10.08
CA GLN A 7 6.46 2.14 9.33
C GLN A 7 5.11 1.43 9.19
N ILE A 8 4.04 2.20 9.13
CA ILE A 8 2.70 1.65 8.92
C ILE A 8 2.23 2.02 7.52
N PHE A 9 1.94 1.00 6.73
CA PHE A 9 1.15 1.14 5.52
C PHE A 9 -0.32 1.14 5.90
N LEU A 10 -1.09 2.09 5.35
CA LEU A 10 -2.54 2.20 5.59
C LEU A 10 -3.24 2.40 4.24
N ALA A 11 -4.18 1.54 3.94
CA ALA A 11 -5.11 1.67 2.83
C ALA A 11 -6.55 1.75 3.36
N THR A 12 -7.38 2.58 2.73
CA THR A 12 -8.77 2.77 3.17
C THR A 12 -9.68 2.82 1.95
N MET A 13 -10.78 2.07 2.00
CA MET A 13 -11.81 2.12 0.96
C MET A 13 -12.54 3.48 0.97
N GLY A 14 -12.97 3.91 -0.20
CA GLY A 14 -13.50 5.26 -0.41
C GLY A 14 -14.85 5.53 0.24
N HIS A 15 -15.78 4.59 0.19
CA HIS A 15 -17.15 4.75 0.66
C HIS A 15 -17.35 4.21 2.08
N SER A 16 -17.02 2.95 2.33
CA SER A 16 -17.16 2.31 3.65
C SER A 16 -16.17 2.82 4.68
N GLN A 17 -15.09 3.45 4.24
CA GLN A 17 -13.94 3.79 5.08
C GLN A 17 -13.35 2.54 5.78
N LEU A 18 -13.46 1.37 5.12
CA LEU A 18 -12.87 0.12 5.60
C LEU A 18 -11.34 0.22 5.52
N PRO A 19 -10.61 0.24 6.65
CA PRO A 19 -9.16 0.30 6.62
C PRO A 19 -8.54 -1.09 6.53
N TYR A 20 -7.39 -1.15 5.88
CA TYR A 20 -6.36 -2.17 6.01
C TYR A 20 -5.08 -1.51 6.48
N ALA A 21 -4.32 -2.14 7.36
CA ALA A 21 -2.98 -1.68 7.71
C ALA A 21 -2.03 -2.84 7.95
N SER A 22 -0.75 -2.58 7.69
CA SER A 22 0.35 -3.48 7.99
C SER A 22 1.60 -2.70 8.40
N ALA A 23 2.39 -3.28 9.28
CA ALA A 23 3.72 -2.79 9.58
C ALA A 23 4.68 -3.25 8.48
N ILE A 24 5.48 -2.32 7.98
CA ILE A 24 6.52 -2.56 6.98
C ILE A 24 7.89 -2.18 7.54
N ALA A 25 8.91 -2.94 7.16
CA ALA A 25 10.24 -2.76 7.70
C ALA A 25 10.89 -1.44 7.27
N ARG A 26 10.68 -1.03 6.02
CA ARG A 26 11.28 0.15 5.39
C ARG A 26 10.33 0.78 4.40
N GLN A 27 10.54 2.08 4.11
CA GLN A 27 9.82 2.80 3.05
C GLN A 27 10.53 2.59 1.70
N THR A 28 10.58 1.36 1.22
CA THR A 28 11.10 1.04 -0.11
C THR A 28 9.96 0.73 -1.07
N VAL A 29 10.24 0.77 -2.37
CA VAL A 29 9.25 0.44 -3.41
C VAL A 29 8.75 -0.98 -3.25
N GLU A 30 9.63 -1.91 -2.94
CA GLU A 30 9.30 -3.32 -2.72
C GLU A 30 8.32 -3.49 -1.56
N CYS A 31 8.64 -2.92 -0.39
CA CYS A 31 7.78 -3.00 0.79
C CYS A 31 6.42 -2.32 0.55
N PHE A 32 6.40 -1.23 -0.22
CA PHE A 32 5.15 -0.57 -0.58
C PHE A 32 4.29 -1.43 -1.51
N VAL A 33 4.88 -2.01 -2.55
CA VAL A 33 4.19 -2.88 -3.51
C VAL A 33 3.64 -4.10 -2.79
N GLU A 34 4.45 -4.77 -1.96
CA GLU A 34 4.01 -5.92 -1.16
C GLU A 34 2.84 -5.56 -0.23
N ALA A 35 2.92 -4.43 0.47
CA ALA A 35 1.85 -3.98 1.35
C ALA A 35 0.56 -3.64 0.58
N LEU A 36 0.68 -3.04 -0.60
CA LEU A 36 -0.46 -2.77 -1.48
C LEU A 36 -1.12 -4.07 -1.96
N GLU A 37 -0.34 -5.04 -2.40
CA GLU A 37 -0.86 -6.35 -2.80
C GLU A 37 -1.59 -7.06 -1.66
N ASN A 38 -1.01 -7.05 -0.46
CA ASN A 38 -1.65 -7.60 0.73
C ASN A 38 -2.97 -6.87 1.07
N ALA A 39 -3.05 -5.56 0.82
CA ALA A 39 -4.31 -4.81 0.95
C ALA A 39 -5.35 -5.26 -0.08
N LEU A 40 -4.97 -5.44 -1.35
CA LEU A 40 -5.86 -5.95 -2.39
C LEU A 40 -6.39 -7.36 -2.07
N GLN A 41 -5.53 -8.23 -1.53
CA GLN A 41 -5.94 -9.56 -1.05
C GLN A 41 -6.93 -9.46 0.12
N PHE A 42 -6.70 -8.54 1.07
CA PHE A 42 -7.61 -8.30 2.19
C PHE A 42 -8.99 -7.81 1.73
N PHE A 43 -9.03 -6.94 0.72
CA PHE A 43 -10.28 -6.45 0.12
C PHE A 43 -10.90 -7.47 -0.84
N GLN A 44 -10.18 -8.53 -1.23
CA GLN A 44 -10.59 -9.56 -2.18
C GLN A 44 -10.94 -9.00 -3.57
N GLY A 45 -10.23 -7.98 -3.99
CA GLY A 45 -10.41 -7.34 -5.29
C GLY A 45 -9.64 -6.04 -5.42
N ALA A 46 -9.52 -5.56 -6.64
CA ALA A 46 -8.85 -4.31 -6.98
C ALA A 46 -9.88 -3.19 -7.22
N PRO A 47 -9.73 -2.02 -6.59
CA PRO A 47 -10.55 -0.85 -6.88
C PRO A 47 -10.21 -0.29 -8.26
N GLN A 48 -11.17 0.35 -8.92
CA GLN A 48 -10.91 1.03 -10.20
C GLN A 48 -9.94 2.20 -10.05
N LEU A 49 -9.94 2.85 -8.90
CA LEU A 49 -9.14 4.04 -8.63
C LEU A 49 -8.30 3.86 -7.36
N LEU A 50 -6.98 4.04 -7.49
CA LEU A 50 -6.04 4.11 -6.40
C LEU A 50 -5.59 5.56 -6.20
N VAL A 51 -5.97 6.17 -5.09
CA VAL A 51 -5.53 7.51 -4.70
C VAL A 51 -4.37 7.38 -3.73
N CYS A 52 -3.19 7.88 -4.12
CA CYS A 52 -2.03 7.91 -3.25
C CYS A 52 -1.83 9.32 -2.69
N ASP A 53 -1.94 9.45 -1.36
CA ASP A 53 -1.52 10.66 -0.68
C ASP A 53 0.01 10.68 -0.62
N ASN A 54 0.57 11.70 -1.25
CA ASN A 54 1.99 11.99 -1.19
C ASN A 54 2.96 10.92 -1.75
N LEU A 55 2.89 10.65 -3.04
CA LEU A 55 3.95 9.92 -3.77
C LEU A 55 5.38 10.47 -3.50
N LYS A 56 5.47 11.68 -2.92
CA LYS A 56 6.72 12.34 -2.56
C LYS A 56 7.32 11.85 -1.25
N SER A 57 6.54 11.28 -0.32
CA SER A 57 7.01 10.87 1.01
C SER A 57 7.21 9.38 1.16
N ALA A 58 6.90 8.58 0.15
CA ALA A 58 7.14 7.15 0.19
C ALA A 58 8.63 6.78 0.01
N VAL A 59 9.49 7.75 -0.37
CA VAL A 59 10.93 7.55 -0.49
C VAL A 59 11.67 8.72 0.18
N VAL A 60 12.59 8.38 1.06
CA VAL A 60 13.43 9.29 1.87
C VAL A 60 14.58 9.87 1.02
N THR A 61 14.28 10.48 -0.12
CA THR A 61 15.22 11.32 -0.84
C THR A 61 14.55 12.61 -1.30
N PRO A 62 15.21 13.78 -1.10
CA PRO A 62 14.59 15.09 -1.32
C PRO A 62 14.39 15.45 -2.80
N ASP A 63 14.64 14.57 -3.73
CA ASP A 63 14.38 14.80 -5.14
C ASP A 63 12.88 14.72 -5.45
N ARG A 64 12.38 15.78 -6.05
CA ARG A 64 10.97 16.12 -6.31
C ARG A 64 10.14 15.05 -7.04
N TYR A 65 10.76 13.99 -7.54
CA TYR A 65 10.15 12.87 -8.25
C TYR A 65 11.02 11.63 -8.09
N ASP A 66 10.53 10.57 -7.44
CA ASP A 66 11.15 9.25 -7.62
C ASP A 66 10.49 8.58 -8.84
N PRO A 67 11.17 8.56 -9.99
CA PRO A 67 10.64 7.94 -11.20
C PRO A 67 10.45 6.43 -11.05
N THR A 68 11.16 5.81 -10.09
CA THR A 68 11.09 4.36 -9.82
C THR A 68 9.78 3.99 -9.15
N LEU A 69 9.37 4.74 -8.11
CA LEU A 69 8.08 4.50 -7.44
C LEU A 69 6.91 4.78 -8.38
N THR A 70 6.97 5.88 -9.13
CA THR A 70 5.92 6.22 -10.10
C THR A 70 5.76 5.13 -11.16
N ARG A 71 6.87 4.57 -11.65
CA ARG A 71 6.85 3.48 -12.64
C ARG A 71 6.34 2.18 -12.04
N ALA A 72 6.82 1.79 -10.84
CA ALA A 72 6.35 0.60 -10.15
C ALA A 72 4.85 0.67 -9.86
N LEU A 73 4.33 1.82 -9.43
CA LEU A 73 2.90 2.03 -9.24
C LEU A 73 2.11 1.93 -10.55
N ALA A 74 2.63 2.46 -11.64
CA ALA A 74 1.99 2.33 -12.94
C ALA A 74 1.94 0.86 -13.40
N ASP A 75 3.03 0.12 -13.21
CA ASP A 75 3.12 -1.31 -13.55
C ASP A 75 2.14 -2.14 -12.67
N VAL A 76 2.06 -1.87 -11.35
CA VAL A 76 1.07 -2.50 -10.45
C VAL A 76 -0.35 -2.16 -10.87
N ALA A 77 -0.62 -0.89 -11.15
CA ALA A 77 -1.95 -0.44 -11.55
C ALA A 77 -2.40 -1.11 -12.86
N ALA A 78 -1.49 -1.22 -13.83
CA ALA A 78 -1.75 -1.93 -15.08
C ALA A 78 -2.03 -3.43 -14.84
N HIS A 79 -1.27 -4.08 -13.95
CA HIS A 79 -1.46 -5.50 -13.61
C HIS A 79 -2.84 -5.77 -12.99
N TYR A 80 -3.30 -4.89 -12.09
CA TYR A 80 -4.58 -5.02 -11.40
C TYR A 80 -5.73 -4.24 -12.05
N ASN A 81 -5.52 -3.69 -13.24
CA ASN A 81 -6.49 -2.88 -13.98
C ASN A 81 -7.05 -1.69 -13.16
N MET A 82 -6.16 -1.01 -12.46
CA MET A 82 -6.46 0.18 -11.65
C MET A 82 -5.94 1.44 -12.34
N VAL A 83 -6.55 2.58 -12.03
CA VAL A 83 -6.04 3.91 -12.39
C VAL A 83 -5.40 4.55 -11.16
N VAL A 84 -4.14 4.97 -11.26
CA VAL A 84 -3.48 5.74 -10.19
C VAL A 84 -3.80 7.21 -10.35
N MET A 85 -4.36 7.81 -9.32
CA MET A 85 -4.57 9.25 -9.26
C MET A 85 -3.73 9.83 -8.12
N PRO A 86 -2.85 10.80 -8.38
CA PRO A 86 -2.19 11.52 -7.30
C PRO A 86 -3.24 12.31 -6.51
N ALA A 87 -3.12 12.31 -5.19
CA ALA A 87 -4.00 13.11 -4.35
C ALA A 87 -3.89 14.59 -4.74
N ARG A 88 -5.02 15.19 -5.05
CA ARG A 88 -5.06 16.59 -5.46
C ARG A 88 -4.72 17.48 -4.27
N VAL A 89 -3.75 18.36 -4.45
CA VAL A 89 -3.27 19.31 -3.41
C VAL A 89 -4.38 20.22 -2.90
N SER A 90 -5.47 20.36 -3.64
CA SER A 90 -6.51 21.38 -3.41
C SER A 90 -7.93 20.85 -3.15
N THR A 91 -8.12 19.54 -2.94
CA THR A 91 -9.45 19.00 -2.63
C THR A 91 -9.52 18.58 -1.14
N PRO A 92 -10.07 19.44 -0.26
CA PRO A 92 -10.13 19.16 1.19
C PRO A 92 -10.85 17.87 1.54
N GLN A 93 -11.80 17.43 0.68
CA GLN A 93 -12.61 16.23 0.91
C GLN A 93 -11.82 14.93 0.75
N ASP A 94 -10.84 14.85 -0.18
CA ASP A 94 -10.02 13.65 -0.36
C ASP A 94 -9.02 13.51 0.80
N LYS A 95 -8.47 14.64 1.24
CA LYS A 95 -7.57 14.70 2.38
C LYS A 95 -8.26 14.35 3.70
N SER A 96 -9.49 14.82 3.90
CA SER A 96 -10.27 14.55 5.12
C SER A 96 -10.58 13.06 5.32
N ARG A 97 -10.79 12.29 4.24
CA ARG A 97 -11.03 10.85 4.31
C ARG A 97 -9.79 10.07 4.73
N VAL A 98 -8.64 10.41 4.19
CA VAL A 98 -7.36 9.79 4.57
C VAL A 98 -7.02 10.14 6.01
N GLU A 99 -7.15 11.42 6.41
CA GLU A 99 -6.94 11.87 7.79
C GLU A 99 -7.87 11.15 8.79
N LEU A 100 -9.13 10.96 8.41
CA LEU A 100 -10.08 10.19 9.22
C LEU A 100 -9.66 8.73 9.37
N GLY A 101 -9.19 8.10 8.30
CA GLY A 101 -8.64 6.74 8.31
C GLY A 101 -7.41 6.63 9.24
N VAL A 102 -6.50 7.58 9.15
CA VAL A 102 -5.31 7.67 10.03
C VAL A 102 -5.74 7.84 11.49
N LYS A 103 -6.64 8.78 11.80
CA LYS A 103 -7.18 9.00 13.16
C LYS A 103 -7.82 7.73 13.71
N HIS A 104 -8.63 7.06 12.90
CA HIS A 104 -9.28 5.81 13.27
C HIS A 104 -8.27 4.71 13.59
N PHE A 105 -7.25 4.53 12.73
CA PHE A 105 -6.16 3.60 12.97
C PHE A 105 -5.44 3.89 14.29
N TYR A 106 -5.08 5.14 14.54
CA TYR A 106 -4.42 5.53 15.80
C TYR A 106 -5.24 5.16 17.03
N GLN A 107 -6.55 5.46 17.02
CA GLN A 107 -7.42 5.24 18.17
C GLN A 107 -7.77 3.77 18.38
N ARG A 108 -8.04 3.03 17.32
CA ARG A 108 -8.60 1.68 17.40
C ARG A 108 -7.56 0.58 17.31
N VAL A 109 -6.41 0.86 16.72
CA VAL A 109 -5.34 -0.13 16.50
C VAL A 109 -4.08 0.24 17.27
N LYS A 110 -3.47 1.39 16.97
CA LYS A 110 -2.19 1.77 17.56
C LYS A 110 -2.28 1.97 19.08
N ALA A 111 -3.30 2.66 19.57
CA ALA A 111 -3.43 2.94 21.00
C ALA A 111 -3.55 1.67 21.85
N PRO A 112 -4.37 0.65 21.51
CA PRO A 112 -4.39 -0.62 22.23
C PRO A 112 -3.07 -1.40 22.17
N LEU A 113 -2.34 -1.34 21.04
CA LEU A 113 -1.09 -2.06 20.84
C LEU A 113 0.12 -1.36 21.48
N ARG A 114 -0.01 -0.10 21.89
CA ARG A 114 1.11 0.72 22.41
C ARG A 114 1.81 0.13 23.61
N LYS A 115 1.11 -0.66 24.43
CA LYS A 115 1.64 -1.27 25.65
C LYS A 115 2.13 -2.71 25.45
N MET A 116 2.06 -3.22 24.22
CA MET A 116 2.47 -4.58 23.89
C MET A 116 3.88 -4.57 23.29
N ASN A 117 4.64 -5.61 23.60
CA ASN A 117 5.95 -5.86 23.00
C ASN A 117 5.78 -6.95 21.94
N PHE A 118 6.36 -6.74 20.76
CA PHE A 118 6.35 -7.69 19.67
C PHE A 118 7.79 -8.09 19.35
N PHE A 119 8.02 -9.38 19.15
CA PHE A 119 9.35 -9.91 18.89
C PHE A 119 9.58 -10.23 17.41
N SER A 120 8.51 -10.19 16.60
CA SER A 120 8.59 -10.36 15.15
C SER A 120 7.62 -9.42 14.43
N ASP A 121 7.92 -9.13 13.15
CA ASP A 121 7.01 -8.38 12.27
C ASP A 121 5.72 -9.18 12.01
N ALA A 122 5.79 -10.50 12.01
CA ALA A 122 4.63 -11.37 11.85
C ALA A 122 3.65 -11.24 13.03
N ASP A 123 4.16 -11.24 14.27
CA ASP A 123 3.32 -11.07 15.47
C ASP A 123 2.67 -9.70 15.51
N LEU A 124 3.44 -8.65 15.17
CA LEU A 124 2.92 -7.28 15.08
C LEU A 124 1.81 -7.19 14.01
N ASN A 125 2.03 -7.73 12.81
CA ASN A 125 1.04 -7.69 11.73
C ASN A 125 -0.20 -8.51 12.07
N LYS A 126 -0.07 -9.64 12.73
CA LYS A 126 -1.19 -10.43 13.25
C LYS A 126 -2.03 -9.61 14.22
N ALA A 127 -1.40 -8.98 15.21
CA ALA A 127 -2.10 -8.13 16.19
C ALA A 127 -2.79 -6.91 15.53
N ILE A 128 -2.15 -6.28 14.55
CA ILE A 128 -2.75 -5.19 13.75
C ILE A 128 -4.00 -5.71 13.03
N THR A 129 -3.91 -6.85 12.36
CA THR A 129 -5.02 -7.45 11.60
C THR A 129 -6.19 -7.80 12.50
N GLU A 130 -5.95 -8.38 13.67
CA GLU A 130 -6.99 -8.70 14.67
C GLU A 130 -7.72 -7.44 15.13
N LYS A 131 -6.99 -6.36 15.48
CA LYS A 131 -7.59 -5.09 15.93
C LYS A 131 -8.36 -4.39 14.80
N ILE A 132 -7.84 -4.39 13.59
CA ILE A 132 -8.52 -3.84 12.41
C ILE A 132 -9.82 -4.60 12.14
N THR A 133 -9.76 -5.93 12.13
CA THR A 133 -10.92 -6.78 11.85
C THR A 133 -12.02 -6.55 12.91
N ALA A 134 -11.65 -6.54 14.19
CA ALA A 134 -12.59 -6.24 15.27
C ALA A 134 -13.24 -4.84 15.10
N SER A 135 -12.43 -3.83 14.77
CA SER A 135 -12.90 -2.48 14.54
C SER A 135 -13.78 -2.35 13.29
N ASN A 136 -13.47 -3.08 12.23
CA ASN A 136 -14.24 -3.08 10.98
C ASN A 136 -15.63 -3.71 11.15
N ASN A 137 -15.76 -4.66 12.07
CA ASN A 137 -17.02 -5.34 12.39
C ASN A 137 -17.85 -4.61 13.48
N THR A 138 -17.28 -3.55 14.09
CA THR A 138 -18.02 -2.77 15.10
C THR A 138 -19.06 -1.86 14.42
N PRO A 139 -20.35 -1.91 14.84
CA PRO A 139 -21.37 -1.03 14.30
C PRO A 139 -21.03 0.46 14.50
N MET A 140 -21.27 1.27 13.47
CA MET A 140 -21.08 2.72 13.52
C MET A 140 -22.30 3.38 14.19
N GLN A 141 -22.08 4.33 15.09
CA GLN A 141 -23.13 4.98 15.87
C GLN A 141 -24.27 5.61 15.04
N ARG A 142 -23.94 6.16 13.86
CA ARG A 142 -24.92 6.87 13.02
C ARG A 142 -25.75 5.95 12.13
N SER A 143 -25.17 4.86 11.63
CA SER A 143 -25.81 4.00 10.62
C SER A 143 -26.29 2.66 11.20
N GLY A 144 -25.78 2.25 12.36
CA GLY A 144 -26.00 0.92 12.92
C GLY A 144 -25.28 -0.21 12.17
N ALA A 145 -24.83 0.03 10.94
CA ALA A 145 -24.07 -0.92 10.15
C ALA A 145 -22.57 -0.81 10.45
N SER A 146 -21.83 -1.90 10.34
CA SER A 146 -20.39 -1.89 10.44
C SER A 146 -19.74 -1.41 9.12
N ARG A 147 -18.44 -1.05 9.15
CA ARG A 147 -17.71 -0.75 7.92
C ARG A 147 -17.64 -1.96 6.99
N ARG A 148 -17.55 -3.16 7.57
CA ARG A 148 -17.55 -4.41 6.82
C ARG A 148 -18.88 -4.62 6.09
N ASP A 149 -20.02 -4.39 6.74
CA ASP A 149 -21.34 -4.54 6.10
C ASP A 149 -21.51 -3.55 4.94
N VAL A 150 -21.08 -2.31 5.14
CA VAL A 150 -21.13 -1.28 4.08
C VAL A 150 -20.22 -1.66 2.92
N PHE A 151 -19.00 -2.13 3.19
CA PHE A 151 -18.07 -2.60 2.17
C PHE A 151 -18.66 -3.77 1.38
N ASP A 152 -19.10 -4.82 2.05
CA ASP A 152 -19.59 -6.05 1.42
C ASP A 152 -20.85 -5.79 0.57
N SER A 153 -21.70 -4.85 0.99
CA SER A 153 -22.94 -4.52 0.26
C SER A 153 -22.75 -3.51 -0.88
N LYS A 154 -21.80 -2.57 -0.77
CA LYS A 154 -21.71 -1.42 -1.70
C LYS A 154 -20.43 -1.40 -2.52
N GLU A 155 -19.30 -1.76 -1.96
CA GLU A 155 -18.00 -1.62 -2.64
C GLU A 155 -17.49 -2.95 -3.21
N ARG A 156 -17.61 -4.04 -2.46
CA ARG A 156 -17.14 -5.35 -2.91
C ARG A 156 -17.68 -5.78 -4.27
N PRO A 157 -18.97 -5.58 -4.62
CA PRO A 157 -19.48 -5.91 -5.95
C PRO A 157 -18.87 -5.09 -7.10
N THR A 158 -18.26 -3.95 -6.79
CA THR A 158 -17.64 -3.05 -7.78
C THR A 158 -16.15 -3.30 -8.00
N LEU A 159 -15.53 -4.17 -7.17
CA LEU A 159 -14.11 -4.48 -7.30
C LEU A 159 -13.86 -5.40 -8.49
N THR A 160 -12.74 -5.17 -9.17
CA THR A 160 -12.24 -6.09 -10.19
C THR A 160 -11.65 -7.33 -9.53
N PRO A 161 -11.97 -8.56 -9.99
CA PRO A 161 -11.34 -9.76 -9.49
C PRO A 161 -9.82 -9.71 -9.61
N LEU A 162 -9.13 -10.23 -8.61
CA LEU A 162 -7.66 -10.27 -8.64
C LEU A 162 -7.20 -11.34 -9.65
N PRO A 163 -6.13 -11.07 -10.42
CA PRO A 163 -5.53 -12.08 -11.27
C PRO A 163 -4.97 -13.22 -10.44
N ALA A 164 -4.88 -14.42 -11.05
CA ALA A 164 -4.35 -15.60 -10.39
C ALA A 164 -2.88 -15.46 -9.96
N GLN A 165 -2.11 -14.69 -10.72
CA GLN A 165 -0.70 -14.42 -10.41
C GLN A 165 -0.58 -13.07 -9.71
N ARG A 166 0.21 -13.04 -8.64
CA ARG A 166 0.61 -11.77 -8.00
C ARG A 166 1.51 -10.97 -8.93
N PHE A 167 1.53 -9.68 -8.73
CA PHE A 167 2.44 -8.78 -9.45
C PHE A 167 3.89 -9.07 -9.05
N GLU A 168 4.75 -9.19 -10.03
CA GLU A 168 6.20 -9.28 -9.83
C GLU A 168 6.86 -7.95 -10.14
N LEU A 169 7.51 -7.36 -9.15
CA LEU A 169 8.26 -6.13 -9.34
C LEU A 169 9.49 -6.39 -10.21
N LYS A 170 9.50 -5.80 -11.39
CA LYS A 170 10.59 -5.93 -12.36
C LYS A 170 11.44 -4.67 -12.37
N TRP A 171 12.72 -4.84 -12.15
CA TRP A 171 13.69 -3.77 -12.32
C TRP A 171 14.05 -3.62 -13.79
N ARG A 172 13.87 -2.42 -14.32
CA ARG A 172 14.25 -2.09 -15.69
C ARG A 172 15.37 -1.07 -15.67
N ARG A 173 16.42 -1.31 -16.42
CA ARG A 173 17.49 -0.37 -16.66
C ARG A 173 17.61 -0.08 -18.15
N SER A 174 17.76 1.19 -18.50
CA SER A 174 18.22 1.58 -19.83
C SER A 174 19.74 1.60 -19.81
N LEU A 175 20.37 0.83 -20.68
CA LEU A 175 21.80 0.73 -20.80
C LEU A 175 22.22 1.11 -22.21
N MET A 176 23.40 1.72 -22.33
CA MET A 176 23.96 2.03 -23.63
C MET A 176 24.65 0.78 -24.20
N VAL A 177 24.34 0.45 -25.46
CA VAL A 177 25.06 -0.60 -26.18
C VAL A 177 26.44 -0.08 -26.51
N ASN A 178 27.46 -0.80 -26.13
CA ASN A 178 28.85 -0.44 -26.44
C ASN A 178 29.21 -0.76 -27.90
N LYS A 179 30.33 -0.24 -28.36
CA LYS A 179 30.82 -0.44 -29.74
C LYS A 179 31.04 -1.91 -30.15
N ASN A 180 31.15 -2.80 -29.16
CA ASN A 180 31.26 -4.24 -29.35
C ASN A 180 29.90 -4.98 -29.32
N ASN A 181 28.82 -4.27 -29.46
CA ASN A 181 27.42 -4.79 -29.41
C ASN A 181 27.09 -5.51 -28.08
N HIS A 182 27.72 -5.13 -26.96
CA HIS A 182 27.42 -5.66 -25.65
C HIS A 182 26.87 -4.59 -24.72
N VAL A 183 25.99 -5.01 -23.81
CA VAL A 183 25.54 -4.23 -22.64
C VAL A 183 26.11 -4.85 -21.37
N TYR A 184 26.55 -3.99 -20.45
CA TYR A 184 27.10 -4.43 -19.17
C TYR A 184 26.05 -4.25 -18.06
N LEU A 185 25.68 -5.35 -17.39
CA LEU A 185 24.80 -5.37 -16.24
C LEU A 185 25.60 -5.51 -14.95
N GLY A 186 25.43 -4.53 -14.07
CA GLY A 186 26.01 -4.56 -12.73
C GLY A 186 27.46 -4.16 -12.62
N ARG A 187 28.01 -4.28 -11.41
CA ARG A 187 29.41 -4.00 -11.11
C ARG A 187 30.36 -5.10 -11.64
N ASP A 188 29.84 -6.29 -11.83
CA ASP A 188 30.60 -7.49 -12.19
C ASP A 188 30.89 -7.59 -13.70
N LYS A 189 30.57 -6.54 -14.46
CA LYS A 189 30.78 -6.46 -15.92
C LYS A 189 30.25 -7.68 -16.70
N THR A 190 29.21 -8.33 -16.20
CA THR A 190 28.54 -9.39 -16.96
C THR A 190 27.98 -8.79 -18.24
N HIS A 191 28.38 -9.32 -19.40
CA HIS A 191 27.94 -8.81 -20.69
C HIS A 191 26.93 -9.73 -21.32
N TYR A 192 25.99 -9.08 -21.98
CA TYR A 192 24.97 -9.73 -22.78
C TYR A 192 25.08 -9.20 -24.20
N SER A 193 24.99 -10.09 -25.19
CA SER A 193 24.84 -9.66 -26.58
C SER A 193 23.50 -9.00 -26.78
N ALA A 194 23.48 -7.88 -27.47
CA ALA A 194 22.26 -7.18 -27.85
C ALA A 194 21.67 -7.79 -29.12
#